data_16914589c476a3ef82552cbd5ad2f3ed
#
_entry.id   16914589c476a3ef82552cbd5ad2f3ed
#
_cell.length_a   1.000
_cell.length_b   1.000
_cell.length_c   1.000
_cell.angle_alpha   90.00
_cell.angle_beta   90.00
_cell.angle_gamma   90.00
#
_symmetry.space_group_name_H-M   'P 1'
#
loop_
_entity.id
_entity.type
_entity.pdbx_description
1 polymer ?
#
loop_
_entity_poly.entity_id
_entity_poly.type
_entity_poly.pdbx_seq_one_letter_code
_entity_poly.pdbx_strand_id
1 'polypeptide(L)'
;MKNFLYELKVKYLNKLDRYKKKNQRPLYNELEKYKEYVKSKDNHIALGFGAGRTGQSWFSRIFNNHQNWIGSHERFPDYEAFYRYITFYDLPISKENFFNLLKLSAYRDMSKYQNTFISSPYFSFGVNELVKEINPNFIFFNLRNPINSVESFFQKGWYNKSNEFNNKSPLIDISNNLYRSFSRIIPKQDFLDEWNRLTRIGKITWFWALNNQKIYEDF
;
A
#
# COMPACT_ATOMS: atom_id res chain seq x y z
N MET A 1 -13.60 -22.59 16.89
CA MET A 1 -12.28 -21.96 17.15
C MET A 1 -11.85 -20.96 16.05
N LYS A 2 -11.98 -21.26 14.75
CA LYS A 2 -11.62 -20.36 13.63
C LYS A 2 -12.38 -19.02 13.66
N ASN A 3 -13.69 -19.00 13.93
CA ASN A 3 -14.50 -17.77 14.02
C ASN A 3 -14.12 -16.87 15.19
N PHE A 4 -13.78 -17.44 16.34
CA PHE A 4 -13.39 -16.69 17.53
C PHE A 4 -12.07 -15.92 17.33
N LEU A 5 -11.09 -16.55 16.68
CA LEU A 5 -9.80 -15.90 16.36
C LEU A 5 -9.97 -14.78 15.31
N TYR A 6 -10.87 -14.99 14.34
CA TYR A 6 -11.23 -13.97 13.37
C TYR A 6 -11.89 -12.77 14.04
N GLU A 7 -12.86 -12.99 14.92
CA GLU A 7 -13.53 -11.92 15.67
C GLU A 7 -12.57 -11.13 16.59
N LEU A 8 -11.65 -11.84 17.27
CA LEU A 8 -10.60 -11.19 18.05
C LEU A 8 -9.70 -10.29 17.19
N LYS A 9 -9.32 -10.78 16.02
CA LYS A 9 -8.52 -10.02 15.06
C LYS A 9 -9.24 -8.76 14.60
N VAL A 10 -10.51 -8.87 14.21
CA VAL A 10 -11.35 -7.73 13.81
C VAL A 10 -11.53 -6.73 14.96
N LYS A 11 -11.79 -7.21 16.17
CA LYS A 11 -11.89 -6.35 17.37
C LYS A 11 -10.60 -5.61 17.65
N TYR A 12 -9.44 -6.27 17.51
CA TYR A 12 -8.14 -5.64 17.73
C TYR A 12 -7.83 -4.57 16.67
N LEU A 13 -8.07 -4.88 15.40
CA LEU A 13 -7.87 -3.94 14.30
C LEU A 13 -8.80 -2.73 14.40
N ASN A 14 -10.06 -2.94 14.79
CA ASN A 14 -11.00 -1.86 15.08
C ASN A 14 -10.59 -1.02 16.32
N LYS A 15 -9.92 -1.63 17.30
CA LYS A 15 -9.39 -0.89 18.46
C LYS A 15 -8.21 -0.02 18.06
N LEU A 16 -7.32 -0.51 17.20
CA LEU A 16 -6.22 0.28 16.61
C LEU A 16 -6.76 1.45 15.79
N ASP A 17 -7.79 1.22 14.98
CA ASP A 17 -8.43 2.28 14.19
C ASP A 17 -9.08 3.36 15.08
N ARG A 18 -9.79 2.95 16.15
CA ARG A 18 -10.36 3.89 17.15
C ARG A 18 -9.29 4.68 17.89
N TYR A 19 -8.18 4.06 18.26
CA TYR A 19 -7.06 4.74 18.91
C TYR A 19 -6.45 5.79 17.99
N LYS A 20 -6.30 5.45 16.72
CA LYS A 20 -5.84 6.37 15.68
C LYS A 20 -6.82 7.51 15.43
N LYS A 21 -8.14 7.25 15.38
CA LYS A 21 -9.19 8.28 15.23
C LYS A 21 -9.18 9.31 16.36
N LYS A 22 -8.94 8.88 17.59
CA LYS A 22 -8.89 9.81 18.75
C LYS A 22 -7.75 10.83 18.64
N ASN A 23 -6.65 10.44 18.00
CA ASN A 23 -5.47 11.28 17.80
C ASN A 23 -5.50 12.10 16.48
N GLN A 24 -6.59 12.01 15.70
CA GLN A 24 -6.65 12.53 14.32
C GLN A 24 -7.54 13.78 14.14
N ARG A 25 -8.23 14.28 15.18
CA ARG A 25 -8.95 15.56 15.07
C ARG A 25 -8.11 16.71 14.51
N PRO A 26 -6.79 16.81 14.83
CA PRO A 26 -5.92 17.79 14.19
C PRO A 26 -5.75 17.58 12.68
N LEU A 27 -5.85 16.34 12.19
CA LEU A 27 -5.67 15.97 10.78
C LEU A 27 -6.76 16.55 9.87
N TYR A 28 -8.02 16.51 10.32
CA TYR A 28 -9.15 17.03 9.56
C TYR A 28 -9.09 18.55 9.38
N ASN A 29 -8.80 19.29 10.46
CA ASN A 29 -8.68 20.74 10.38
C ASN A 29 -7.55 21.19 9.47
N GLU A 30 -6.43 20.47 9.48
CA GLU A 30 -5.33 20.70 8.57
C GLU A 30 -5.68 20.34 7.13
N LEU A 31 -6.40 19.23 6.90
CA LEU A 31 -6.80 18.81 5.57
C LEU A 31 -7.65 19.89 4.88
N GLU A 32 -8.67 20.43 5.54
CA GLU A 32 -9.52 21.48 4.98
C GLU A 32 -8.73 22.76 4.69
N LYS A 33 -7.83 23.16 5.60
CA LYS A 33 -6.96 24.32 5.39
C LYS A 33 -6.12 24.20 4.12
N TYR A 34 -5.48 23.05 3.91
CA TYR A 34 -4.65 22.84 2.71
C TYR A 34 -5.48 22.60 1.45
N LYS A 35 -6.65 22.01 1.57
CA LYS A 35 -7.56 21.76 0.45
C LYS A 35 -8.00 23.07 -0.24
N GLU A 36 -8.34 24.08 0.53
CA GLU A 36 -8.69 25.40 -0.01
C GLU A 36 -7.50 26.08 -0.70
N TYR A 37 -6.32 25.96 -0.08
CA TYR A 37 -5.09 26.51 -0.65
C TYR A 37 -4.74 25.87 -2.00
N VAL A 38 -4.92 24.56 -2.14
CA VAL A 38 -4.61 23.80 -3.35
C VAL A 38 -5.62 24.07 -4.46
N LYS A 39 -6.91 24.25 -4.14
CA LYS A 39 -7.98 24.56 -5.13
C LYS A 39 -7.75 25.85 -5.90
N SER A 40 -7.02 26.79 -5.35
CA SER A 40 -6.77 28.11 -5.96
C SER A 40 -5.58 28.11 -6.93
N LYS A 41 -4.91 26.97 -7.14
CA LYS A 41 -3.67 26.86 -7.94
C LYS A 41 -3.78 25.76 -8.99
N ASP A 42 -3.01 25.89 -10.05
CA ASP A 42 -2.80 24.82 -11.05
C ASP A 42 -1.83 23.79 -10.50
N ASN A 43 -2.34 22.94 -9.62
CA ASN A 43 -1.60 21.91 -8.92
C ASN A 43 -1.95 20.52 -9.47
N HIS A 44 -0.96 19.63 -9.53
CA HIS A 44 -1.15 18.28 -10.05
C HIS A 44 -0.71 17.21 -9.05
N ILE A 45 -1.52 16.16 -8.98
CA ILE A 45 -1.20 14.91 -8.27
C ILE A 45 -0.96 13.82 -9.32
N ALA A 46 0.15 13.12 -9.20
CA ALA A 46 0.44 11.92 -9.96
C ALA A 46 0.53 10.72 -9.02
N LEU A 47 -0.15 9.61 -9.36
CA LEU A 47 -0.05 8.35 -8.64
C LEU A 47 0.72 7.32 -9.46
N GLY A 48 1.63 6.60 -8.79
CA GLY A 48 2.41 5.51 -9.37
C GLY A 48 2.05 4.15 -8.74
N PHE A 49 1.64 3.20 -9.58
CA PHE A 49 1.30 1.84 -9.21
C PHE A 49 2.33 0.84 -9.74
N GLY A 50 2.47 -0.30 -9.07
CA GLY A 50 3.35 -1.39 -9.50
C GLY A 50 3.49 -2.46 -8.43
N ALA A 51 3.86 -3.67 -8.82
CA ALA A 51 3.97 -4.83 -7.93
C ALA A 51 5.12 -4.77 -6.90
N GLY A 52 5.88 -3.69 -6.91
CA GLY A 52 7.15 -3.60 -6.19
C GLY A 52 8.33 -4.09 -7.04
N ARG A 53 9.53 -3.60 -6.73
CA ARG A 53 10.76 -3.87 -7.49
C ARG A 53 10.67 -3.46 -8.98
N THR A 54 9.72 -2.60 -9.34
CA THR A 54 9.45 -2.10 -10.69
C THR A 54 10.09 -0.74 -10.98
N GLY A 55 10.90 -0.21 -10.05
CA GLY A 55 11.57 1.08 -10.24
C GLY A 55 10.82 2.30 -9.70
N GLN A 56 9.73 2.12 -8.93
CA GLN A 56 8.93 3.21 -8.37
C GLN A 56 9.75 4.23 -7.55
N SER A 57 10.74 3.74 -6.77
CA SER A 57 11.66 4.61 -6.05
C SER A 57 12.52 5.48 -6.98
N TRP A 58 12.89 4.97 -8.16
CA TRP A 58 13.63 5.73 -9.17
C TRP A 58 12.76 6.81 -9.80
N PHE A 59 11.48 6.48 -10.13
CA PHE A 59 10.53 7.48 -10.60
C PHE A 59 10.34 8.63 -9.60
N SER A 60 10.22 8.33 -8.31
CA SER A 60 10.13 9.37 -7.28
C SER A 60 11.33 10.31 -7.27
N ARG A 61 12.53 9.78 -7.53
CA ARG A 61 13.75 10.62 -7.67
C ARG A 61 13.74 11.48 -8.93
N ILE A 62 13.21 10.99 -10.04
CA ILE A 62 13.06 11.78 -11.27
C ILE A 62 12.17 13.00 -10.99
N PHE A 63 11.01 12.80 -10.35
CA PHE A 63 10.14 13.90 -9.98
C PHE A 63 10.82 14.89 -9.03
N ASN A 64 11.64 14.43 -8.10
CA ASN A 64 12.39 15.30 -7.19
C ASN A 64 13.49 16.13 -7.89
N ASN A 65 13.91 15.75 -9.09
CA ASN A 65 14.86 16.54 -9.88
C ASN A 65 14.19 17.66 -10.67
N HIS A 66 12.86 17.73 -10.66
CA HIS A 66 12.09 18.80 -11.30
C HIS A 66 11.67 19.84 -10.27
N GLN A 67 11.98 21.13 -10.52
CA GLN A 67 11.82 22.22 -9.53
C GLN A 67 10.39 22.38 -8.97
N ASN A 68 9.36 22.00 -9.73
CA ASN A 68 7.96 22.18 -9.35
C ASN A 68 7.31 20.87 -8.86
N TRP A 69 8.07 19.80 -8.69
CA TRP A 69 7.58 18.50 -8.27
C TRP A 69 8.29 17.99 -7.02
N ILE A 70 7.55 17.26 -6.20
CA ILE A 70 8.08 16.43 -5.14
C ILE A 70 7.62 14.98 -5.34
N GLY A 71 8.55 14.05 -5.38
CA GLY A 71 8.27 12.62 -5.51
C GLY A 71 8.42 11.90 -4.18
N SER A 72 7.48 11.03 -3.85
CA SER A 72 7.56 10.14 -2.68
C SER A 72 7.33 8.68 -3.05
N HIS A 73 8.00 7.80 -2.34
CA HIS A 73 7.87 6.35 -2.47
C HIS A 73 7.77 5.73 -1.08
N GLU A 74 6.71 4.93 -0.84
CA GLU A 74 6.45 4.33 0.47
C GLU A 74 6.51 5.37 1.61
N ARG A 75 5.78 6.47 1.46
CA ARG A 75 5.82 7.58 2.43
C ARG A 75 5.36 7.19 3.82
N PHE A 76 4.37 6.29 3.88
CA PHE A 76 3.77 5.78 5.11
C PHE A 76 3.74 4.25 5.08
N PRO A 77 4.91 3.58 5.09
CA PRO A 77 5.00 2.16 4.75
C PRO A 77 4.11 1.26 5.62
N ASP A 78 3.95 1.55 6.91
CA ASP A 78 3.09 0.76 7.79
C ASP A 78 1.60 0.92 7.45
N TYR A 79 1.16 2.15 7.16
CA TYR A 79 -0.23 2.43 6.79
C TYR A 79 -0.56 1.89 5.40
N GLU A 80 0.35 2.02 4.46
CA GLU A 80 0.21 1.54 3.08
C GLU A 80 0.19 0.01 3.04
N ALA A 81 1.07 -0.65 3.79
CA ALA A 81 1.07 -2.10 3.93
C ALA A 81 -0.22 -2.60 4.61
N PHE A 82 -0.71 -1.90 5.63
CA PHE A 82 -1.97 -2.20 6.28
C PHE A 82 -3.17 -1.99 5.35
N TYR A 83 -3.20 -0.89 4.60
CA TYR A 83 -4.22 -0.63 3.57
C TYR A 83 -4.30 -1.79 2.57
N ARG A 84 -3.16 -2.22 1.98
CA ARG A 84 -3.11 -3.36 1.09
C ARG A 84 -3.65 -4.63 1.76
N TYR A 85 -3.24 -4.89 2.98
CA TYR A 85 -3.64 -6.07 3.72
C TYR A 85 -5.16 -6.15 3.91
N ILE A 86 -5.77 -5.07 4.42
CA ILE A 86 -7.23 -5.03 4.65
C ILE A 86 -8.02 -5.07 3.35
N THR A 87 -7.50 -4.49 2.27
CA THR A 87 -8.12 -4.52 0.95
C THR A 87 -8.02 -5.91 0.32
N PHE A 88 -6.85 -6.55 0.37
CA PHE A 88 -6.66 -7.90 -0.17
C PHE A 88 -7.53 -8.96 0.51
N TYR A 89 -7.63 -8.90 1.84
CA TYR A 89 -8.44 -9.86 2.61
C TYR A 89 -9.90 -9.45 2.78
N ASP A 90 -10.32 -8.34 2.20
CA ASP A 90 -11.67 -7.80 2.30
C ASP A 90 -12.13 -7.66 3.76
N LEU A 91 -11.30 -7.05 4.58
CA LEU A 91 -11.60 -6.87 6.00
C LEU A 91 -12.50 -5.65 6.23
N PRO A 92 -13.54 -5.75 7.09
CA PRO A 92 -14.50 -4.69 7.37
C PRO A 92 -13.87 -3.56 8.23
N ILE A 93 -12.84 -2.92 7.72
CA ILE A 93 -12.08 -1.87 8.40
C ILE A 93 -12.11 -0.62 7.53
N SER A 94 -12.48 0.51 8.14
CA SER A 94 -12.50 1.80 7.45
C SER A 94 -11.10 2.20 6.97
N LYS A 95 -11.01 2.58 5.70
CA LYS A 95 -9.81 3.08 5.04
C LYS A 95 -9.71 4.61 5.03
N GLU A 96 -10.75 5.29 5.52
CA GLU A 96 -10.90 6.75 5.49
C GLU A 96 -9.68 7.49 6.07
N ASN A 97 -9.17 7.01 7.19
CA ASN A 97 -8.00 7.60 7.84
C ASN A 97 -6.74 7.52 6.98
N PHE A 98 -6.58 6.43 6.25
CA PHE A 98 -5.46 6.28 5.32
C PHE A 98 -5.58 7.28 4.15
N PHE A 99 -6.77 7.40 3.57
CA PHE A 99 -7.00 8.35 2.48
C PHE A 99 -6.81 9.79 2.93
N ASN A 100 -7.29 10.15 4.11
CA ASN A 100 -7.10 11.49 4.67
C ASN A 100 -5.62 11.80 4.95
N LEU A 101 -4.86 10.83 5.44
CA LEU A 101 -3.41 10.96 5.63
C LEU A 101 -2.69 11.18 4.28
N LEU A 102 -3.06 10.41 3.27
CA LEU A 102 -2.48 10.51 1.94
C LEU A 102 -2.82 11.85 1.27
N LYS A 103 -4.10 12.28 1.31
CA LYS A 103 -4.56 13.59 0.84
C LYS A 103 -3.82 14.74 1.54
N LEU A 104 -3.75 14.70 2.86
CA LEU A 104 -3.04 15.73 3.62
C LEU A 104 -1.57 15.83 3.21
N SER A 105 -0.91 14.69 3.04
CA SER A 105 0.49 14.67 2.60
C SER A 105 0.65 15.27 1.21
N ALA A 106 -0.25 14.93 0.27
CA ALA A 106 -0.26 15.49 -1.08
C ALA A 106 -0.47 17.00 -1.07
N TYR A 107 -1.44 17.49 -0.32
CA TYR A 107 -1.75 18.93 -0.24
C TYR A 107 -0.63 19.73 0.43
N ARG A 108 0.02 19.19 1.45
CA ARG A 108 1.23 19.81 2.05
C ARG A 108 2.38 19.89 1.05
N ASP A 109 2.57 18.87 0.23
CA ASP A 109 3.57 18.88 -0.83
C ASP A 109 3.23 19.95 -1.87
N MET A 110 2.01 19.96 -2.37
CA MET A 110 1.56 20.93 -3.37
C MET A 110 1.61 22.38 -2.87
N SER A 111 1.45 22.59 -1.55
CA SER A 111 1.61 23.91 -0.97
C SER A 111 3.03 24.46 -1.06
N LYS A 112 4.03 23.57 -1.17
CA LYS A 112 5.46 23.93 -1.24
C LYS A 112 6.05 23.84 -2.64
N TYR A 113 5.62 22.82 -3.42
CA TYR A 113 6.26 22.43 -4.67
C TYR A 113 5.35 22.56 -5.89
N GLN A 114 4.09 22.93 -5.74
CA GLN A 114 3.06 22.96 -6.77
C GLN A 114 2.53 21.56 -7.12
N ASN A 115 3.39 20.56 -7.39
CA ASN A 115 2.96 19.24 -7.84
C ASN A 115 3.56 18.13 -6.96
N THR A 116 2.86 16.99 -6.88
CA THR A 116 3.33 15.83 -6.13
C THR A 116 3.18 14.54 -6.90
N PHE A 117 4.18 13.66 -6.81
CA PHE A 117 4.13 12.27 -7.26
C PHE A 117 4.19 11.35 -6.04
N ILE A 118 3.23 10.45 -5.93
CA ILE A 118 3.13 9.49 -4.83
C ILE A 118 3.09 8.09 -5.42
N SER A 119 3.99 7.23 -4.98
CA SER A 119 4.01 5.83 -5.43
C SER A 119 4.21 4.86 -4.28
N SER A 120 3.59 3.71 -4.39
CA SER A 120 3.79 2.61 -3.45
C SER A 120 3.42 1.26 -4.07
N PRO A 121 4.21 0.20 -3.80
CA PRO A 121 3.85 -1.15 -4.20
C PRO A 121 2.65 -1.69 -3.40
N TYR A 122 2.25 -1.00 -2.35
CA TYR A 122 1.10 -1.37 -1.53
C TYR A 122 -0.25 -0.91 -2.10
N PHE A 123 -0.25 -0.12 -3.17
CA PHE A 123 -1.47 0.40 -3.81
C PHE A 123 -2.11 -0.58 -4.79
N SER A 124 -1.50 -1.73 -5.03
CA SER A 124 -1.87 -2.68 -6.10
C SER A 124 -3.25 -3.34 -5.95
N PHE A 125 -3.86 -3.34 -4.78
CA PHE A 125 -5.17 -3.98 -4.55
C PHE A 125 -6.34 -3.00 -4.37
N GLY A 126 -6.18 -1.76 -4.68
CA GLY A 126 -7.23 -0.76 -4.52
C GLY A 126 -6.98 0.44 -5.39
N VAL A 127 -6.60 0.22 -6.64
CA VAL A 127 -6.29 1.28 -7.61
C VAL A 127 -7.51 2.16 -7.82
N ASN A 128 -8.67 1.56 -8.15
CA ASN A 128 -9.92 2.29 -8.36
C ASN A 128 -10.34 3.13 -7.15
N GLU A 129 -10.21 2.56 -5.95
CA GLU A 129 -10.55 3.25 -4.71
C GLU A 129 -9.60 4.43 -4.45
N LEU A 130 -8.29 4.23 -4.65
CA LEU A 130 -7.29 5.29 -4.52
C LEU A 130 -7.48 6.40 -5.56
N VAL A 131 -7.74 6.03 -6.81
CA VAL A 131 -7.99 6.99 -7.88
C VAL A 131 -9.23 7.83 -7.57
N LYS A 132 -10.32 7.20 -7.13
CA LYS A 132 -11.55 7.89 -6.73
C LYS A 132 -11.32 8.84 -5.55
N GLU A 133 -10.58 8.40 -4.52
CA GLU A 133 -10.38 9.18 -3.30
C GLU A 133 -9.36 10.30 -3.46
N ILE A 134 -8.28 10.07 -4.19
CA ILE A 134 -7.21 11.06 -4.38
C ILE A 134 -7.48 11.99 -5.54
N ASN A 135 -8.24 11.52 -6.55
CA ASN A 135 -8.54 12.23 -7.79
C ASN A 135 -7.26 12.78 -8.48
N PRO A 136 -6.31 11.92 -8.87
CA PRO A 136 -5.05 12.33 -9.47
C PRO A 136 -5.23 12.85 -10.89
N ASN A 137 -4.35 13.78 -11.31
CA ASN A 137 -4.29 14.24 -12.69
C ASN A 137 -3.60 13.24 -13.63
N PHE A 138 -2.66 12.47 -13.07
CA PHE A 138 -1.87 11.50 -13.82
C PHE A 138 -1.76 10.19 -13.04
N ILE A 139 -1.81 9.09 -13.81
CA ILE A 139 -1.68 7.73 -13.27
C ILE A 139 -0.58 7.02 -14.05
N PHE A 140 0.33 6.37 -13.34
CA PHE A 140 1.42 5.60 -13.90
C PHE A 140 1.36 4.15 -13.43
N PHE A 141 1.39 3.21 -14.37
CA PHE A 141 1.57 1.81 -14.08
C PHE A 141 2.99 1.37 -14.45
N ASN A 142 3.78 1.06 -13.43
CA ASN A 142 5.15 0.62 -13.57
C ASN A 142 5.22 -0.90 -13.69
N LEU A 143 5.41 -1.40 -14.89
CA LEU A 143 5.63 -2.82 -15.17
C LEU A 143 7.12 -3.08 -15.42
N ARG A 144 7.63 -4.19 -14.90
CA ARG A 144 8.98 -4.66 -15.11
C ARG A 144 8.97 -6.13 -15.51
N ASN A 145 9.97 -6.58 -16.28
CA ASN A 145 10.16 -7.97 -16.64
C ASN A 145 10.04 -8.88 -15.40
N PRO A 146 9.22 -9.95 -15.45
CA PRO A 146 8.96 -10.82 -14.31
C PRO A 146 10.22 -11.47 -13.75
N ILE A 147 11.13 -11.94 -14.59
CA ILE A 147 12.38 -12.60 -14.17
C ILE A 147 13.19 -11.66 -13.29
N ASN A 148 13.43 -10.44 -13.76
CA ASN A 148 14.22 -9.43 -13.04
C ASN A 148 13.51 -8.98 -11.74
N SER A 149 12.19 -8.97 -11.72
CA SER A 149 11.40 -8.61 -10.53
C SER A 149 11.46 -9.73 -9.49
N VAL A 150 11.24 -10.97 -9.91
CA VAL A 150 11.29 -12.17 -9.06
C VAL A 150 12.67 -12.35 -8.45
N GLU A 151 13.73 -12.22 -9.25
CA GLU A 151 15.11 -12.26 -8.77
C GLU A 151 15.36 -11.18 -7.70
N SER A 152 14.94 -9.95 -7.95
CA SER A 152 15.10 -8.84 -7.01
C SER A 152 14.35 -9.07 -5.68
N PHE A 153 13.15 -9.66 -5.72
CA PHE A 153 12.42 -10.07 -4.52
C PHE A 153 13.13 -11.22 -3.80
N PHE A 154 13.65 -12.18 -4.56
CA PHE A 154 14.39 -13.31 -4.00
C PHE A 154 15.64 -12.85 -3.26
N GLN A 155 16.45 -11.98 -3.83
CA GLN A 155 17.62 -11.39 -3.19
C GLN A 155 17.26 -10.60 -1.91
N LYS A 156 16.07 -10.00 -1.84
CA LYS A 156 15.55 -9.28 -0.66
C LYS A 156 14.95 -10.20 0.42
N GLY A 157 15.06 -11.50 0.29
CA GLY A 157 14.61 -12.45 1.31
C GLY A 157 13.09 -12.63 1.35
N TRP A 158 12.34 -12.28 0.30
CA TRP A 158 10.89 -12.48 0.26
C TRP A 158 10.54 -13.97 0.33
N TYR A 159 9.55 -14.30 1.18
CA TYR A 159 9.11 -15.67 1.43
C TYR A 159 10.25 -16.62 1.83
N ASN A 160 11.29 -16.13 2.50
CA ASN A 160 12.30 -16.98 3.12
C ASN A 160 11.75 -17.60 4.40
N LYS A 161 12.16 -18.83 4.76
CA LYS A 161 11.65 -19.56 5.94
C LYS A 161 11.74 -18.76 7.24
N SER A 162 12.79 -17.98 7.42
CA SER A 162 12.94 -17.08 8.57
C SER A 162 12.00 -15.88 8.58
N ASN A 163 11.37 -15.59 7.45
CA ASN A 163 10.42 -14.49 7.25
C ASN A 163 9.01 -15.00 6.88
N GLU A 164 8.80 -16.32 6.84
CA GLU A 164 7.50 -16.90 6.66
C GLU A 164 6.73 -16.74 7.96
N PHE A 165 5.72 -15.87 7.92
CA PHE A 165 4.62 -15.94 8.87
C PHE A 165 4.09 -17.37 8.85
N ASN A 166 3.91 -17.97 10.03
CA ASN A 166 3.42 -19.31 10.19
C ASN A 166 2.36 -19.63 9.13
N ASN A 167 2.71 -20.49 8.18
CA ASN A 167 1.92 -20.88 7.00
C ASN A 167 0.52 -21.46 7.33
N LYS A 168 0.15 -21.55 8.60
CA LYS A 168 -1.09 -22.15 9.08
C LYS A 168 -2.18 -21.14 9.46
N SER A 169 -1.84 -19.84 9.51
CA SER A 169 -2.84 -18.82 9.86
C SER A 169 -2.43 -17.46 9.30
N PRO A 170 -3.36 -16.71 8.72
CA PRO A 170 -3.13 -15.29 8.42
C PRO A 170 -3.06 -14.45 9.72
N LEU A 171 -2.75 -15.05 10.87
CA LEU A 171 -2.57 -14.37 12.13
C LEU A 171 -1.30 -13.53 12.05
N ILE A 172 -1.51 -12.26 12.23
CA ILE A 172 -0.48 -11.24 12.30
C ILE A 172 0.32 -11.48 13.57
N ASP A 173 1.60 -11.77 13.43
CA ASP A 173 2.53 -11.60 14.55
C ASP A 173 2.75 -10.10 14.75
N ILE A 174 2.06 -9.55 15.75
CA ILE A 174 2.05 -8.11 16.06
C ILE A 174 3.25 -7.73 16.91
N SER A 175 4.05 -8.72 17.34
CA SER A 175 4.96 -8.51 18.45
C SER A 175 6.16 -7.63 18.13
N ASN A 176 6.59 -7.47 16.88
CA ASN A 176 7.85 -6.76 16.62
C ASN A 176 7.95 -5.88 15.35
N ASN A 177 7.02 -5.91 14.40
CA ASN A 177 7.10 -5.03 13.24
C ASN A 177 5.81 -5.06 12.40
N LEU A 178 4.91 -4.11 12.61
CA LEU A 178 3.65 -3.97 11.88
C LEU A 178 3.84 -3.98 10.37
N TYR A 179 4.87 -3.30 9.88
CA TYR A 179 5.22 -3.26 8.46
C TYR A 179 5.48 -4.66 7.88
N ARG A 180 6.30 -5.47 8.56
CA ARG A 180 6.59 -6.83 8.09
C ARG A 180 5.35 -7.71 8.14
N SER A 181 4.52 -7.55 9.16
CA SER A 181 3.30 -8.33 9.34
C SER A 181 2.29 -8.10 8.22
N PHE A 182 2.15 -6.89 7.71
CA PHE A 182 1.22 -6.55 6.65
C PHE A 182 1.83 -6.55 5.24
N SER A 183 3.15 -6.51 5.14
CA SER A 183 3.84 -6.42 3.85
C SER A 183 3.88 -7.74 3.07
N ARG A 184 3.60 -8.86 3.72
CA ARG A 184 3.57 -10.20 3.09
C ARG A 184 2.15 -10.70 3.07
N ILE A 185 1.55 -10.78 1.90
CA ILE A 185 0.26 -11.43 1.69
C ILE A 185 0.49 -12.88 1.26
N ILE A 186 -0.41 -13.74 1.70
CA ILE A 186 -0.51 -15.14 1.27
C ILE A 186 -1.91 -15.34 0.67
N PRO A 187 -2.14 -16.38 -0.15
CA PRO A 187 -3.46 -16.61 -0.72
C PRO A 187 -4.56 -16.76 0.32
N LYS A 188 -5.79 -16.48 -0.10
CA LYS A 188 -6.99 -16.85 0.65
C LYS A 188 -7.10 -18.37 0.72
N GLN A 189 -7.99 -18.87 1.58
CA GLN A 189 -8.06 -20.30 1.97
C GLN A 189 -8.14 -21.27 0.79
N ASP A 190 -8.83 -20.89 -0.28
CA ASP A 190 -9.08 -21.75 -1.44
C ASP A 190 -7.82 -22.13 -2.23
N PHE A 191 -6.76 -21.33 -2.16
CA PHE A 191 -5.48 -21.57 -2.85
C PHE A 191 -4.32 -21.83 -1.88
N LEU A 192 -4.58 -21.90 -0.58
CA LEU A 192 -3.52 -21.97 0.44
C LEU A 192 -2.73 -23.27 0.38
N ASP A 193 -3.40 -24.40 0.10
CA ASP A 193 -2.74 -25.72 0.03
C ASP A 193 -1.80 -25.82 -1.18
N GLU A 194 -2.21 -25.31 -2.33
CA GLU A 194 -1.36 -25.25 -3.52
C GLU A 194 -0.17 -24.31 -3.28
N TRP A 195 -0.42 -23.13 -2.72
CA TRP A 195 0.61 -22.17 -2.40
C TRP A 195 1.64 -22.72 -1.42
N ASN A 196 1.25 -23.52 -0.44
CA ASN A 196 2.16 -24.18 0.50
C ASN A 196 3.09 -25.17 -0.19
N ARG A 197 2.68 -25.77 -1.31
CA ARG A 197 3.51 -26.68 -2.11
C ARG A 197 4.48 -25.93 -3.05
N LEU A 198 4.25 -24.66 -3.31
CA LEU A 198 5.13 -23.87 -4.17
C LEU A 198 6.54 -23.73 -3.58
N THR A 199 7.52 -23.75 -4.47
CA THR A 199 8.86 -23.30 -4.12
C THR A 199 8.87 -21.82 -3.73
N ARG A 200 9.90 -21.34 -3.11
CA ARG A 200 10.04 -19.92 -2.79
C ARG A 200 9.95 -19.03 -4.03
N ILE A 201 10.54 -19.45 -5.15
CA ILE A 201 10.42 -18.75 -6.42
C ILE A 201 8.96 -18.73 -6.88
N GLY A 202 8.27 -19.86 -6.81
CA GLY A 202 6.85 -19.94 -7.15
C GLY A 202 5.98 -18.99 -6.33
N LYS A 203 6.23 -18.88 -5.01
CA LYS A 203 5.54 -17.94 -4.11
C LYS A 203 5.79 -16.48 -4.50
N ILE A 204 7.02 -16.14 -4.86
CA ILE A 204 7.37 -14.78 -5.31
C ILE A 204 6.73 -14.49 -6.68
N THR A 205 6.74 -15.45 -7.60
CA THR A 205 6.11 -15.32 -8.92
C THR A 205 4.59 -15.12 -8.79
N TRP A 206 3.94 -15.91 -7.94
CA TRP A 206 2.52 -15.72 -7.61
C TRP A 206 2.25 -14.30 -7.09
N PHE A 207 3.06 -13.83 -6.15
CA PHE A 207 2.91 -12.47 -5.61
C PHE A 207 3.06 -11.40 -6.69
N TRP A 208 4.08 -11.53 -7.53
CA TRP A 208 4.31 -10.61 -8.64
C TRP A 208 3.13 -10.61 -9.64
N ALA A 209 2.68 -11.80 -10.07
CA ALA A 209 1.58 -11.96 -11.01
C ALA A 209 0.28 -11.37 -10.44
N LEU A 210 -0.08 -11.73 -9.22
CA LEU A 210 -1.30 -11.26 -8.55
C LEU A 210 -1.35 -9.74 -8.44
N ASN A 211 -0.25 -9.09 -8.03
CA ASN A 211 -0.22 -7.64 -7.90
C ASN A 211 -0.38 -6.93 -9.26
N ASN A 212 0.32 -7.40 -10.30
CA ASN A 212 0.20 -6.81 -11.63
C ASN A 212 -1.19 -7.06 -12.24
N GLN A 213 -1.73 -8.25 -12.07
CA GLN A 213 -3.09 -8.58 -12.51
C GLN A 213 -4.11 -7.65 -11.86
N LYS A 214 -4.05 -7.45 -10.55
CA LYS A 214 -4.98 -6.57 -9.83
C LYS A 214 -4.87 -5.10 -10.28
N ILE A 215 -3.68 -4.61 -10.51
CA ILE A 215 -3.51 -3.27 -11.08
C ILE A 215 -4.14 -3.21 -12.47
N TYR A 216 -3.88 -4.20 -13.32
CA TYR A 216 -4.40 -4.23 -14.69
C TYR A 216 -5.93 -4.34 -14.74
N GLU A 217 -6.54 -5.13 -13.86
CA GLU A 217 -8.01 -5.28 -13.75
C GLU A 217 -8.70 -3.95 -13.32
N ASP A 218 -8.00 -3.12 -12.56
CA ASP A 218 -8.52 -1.86 -12.02
C ASP A 218 -8.28 -0.65 -12.95
N PHE A 219 -7.44 -0.79 -13.99
CA PHE A 219 -7.21 0.23 -15.02
C PHE A 219 -8.18 0.08 -16.18
#